data_4325a64c7c423626ea57e06c33d1655f
#
_entry.id   4325a64c7c423626ea57e06c33d1655f
#
_cell.length_a   1.000
_cell.length_b   1.000
_cell.length_c   1.000
_cell.angle_alpha   90.00
_cell.angle_beta   90.00
_cell.angle_gamma   90.00
#
_symmetry.space_group_name_H-M   'P 1'
#
loop_
_entity.id
_entity.type
_entity.pdbx_description
1 polymer ?
#
loop_
_entity_poly.entity_id
_entity_poly.type
_entity_poly.pdbx_seq_one_letter_code
_entity_poly.pdbx_strand_id
1 'polypeptide(L)'
;DSCLLILHDWANDLTLAEKEIDSERGVIHEEWRSRQNATMRIYDQILPKCYQGEKYAYRMPIGVMEVVDNFPYQALRDYYEKWYRPDQQGIIVVGDIDVDKIEAKIKEIFSSIEMPKNPAVREYLPVSDNKEPIIAYGKDKEFTSTAVQIYYKHPAFPNDQKNTVQYMVQNYMISMA
;
A
#
# COMPACT_ATOMS: atom_id res chain seq x y z
N ASP A 1 3.44 9.78 -26.95
CA ASP A 1 2.24 8.97 -27.24
C ASP A 1 2.34 7.55 -26.69
N SER A 2 3.41 6.80 -27.02
CA SER A 2 3.56 5.39 -26.58
C SER A 2 3.51 5.21 -25.06
N CYS A 3 4.07 6.14 -24.28
CA CYS A 3 4.03 6.06 -22.81
C CYS A 3 2.59 6.17 -22.28
N LEU A 4 1.77 7.05 -22.84
CA LEU A 4 0.36 7.20 -22.44
C LEU A 4 -0.47 5.97 -22.81
N LEU A 5 -0.18 5.33 -23.93
CA LEU A 5 -0.84 4.07 -24.32
C LEU A 5 -0.47 2.93 -23.35
N ILE A 6 0.81 2.81 -22.99
CA ILE A 6 1.24 1.81 -21.99
C ILE A 6 0.55 2.07 -20.63
N LEU A 7 0.46 3.33 -20.20
CA LEU A 7 -0.25 3.67 -18.97
C LEU A 7 -1.75 3.34 -19.06
N HIS A 8 -2.36 3.54 -20.22
CA HIS A 8 -3.77 3.15 -20.46
C HIS A 8 -3.93 1.63 -20.34
N ASP A 9 -3.07 0.85 -21.00
CA ASP A 9 -3.11 -0.61 -20.91
C ASP A 9 -2.93 -1.10 -19.45
N TRP A 10 -2.03 -0.48 -18.70
CA TRP A 10 -1.87 -0.80 -17.29
C TRP A 10 -3.09 -0.42 -16.45
N ALA A 11 -3.77 0.66 -16.81
CA ALA A 11 -4.94 1.15 -16.08
C ALA A 11 -6.18 0.30 -16.30
N ASN A 12 -6.37 -0.27 -17.50
CA ASN A 12 -7.64 -0.88 -17.91
C ASN A 12 -7.52 -2.21 -18.65
N ASP A 13 -6.41 -2.51 -19.33
CA ASP A 13 -6.34 -3.57 -20.35
C ASP A 13 -5.28 -4.63 -20.08
N LEU A 14 -4.90 -4.85 -18.80
CA LEU A 14 -3.95 -5.90 -18.45
C LEU A 14 -4.51 -7.29 -18.79
N THR A 15 -3.79 -8.05 -19.58
CA THR A 15 -4.20 -9.41 -19.98
C THR A 15 -4.17 -10.41 -18.83
N LEU A 16 -3.31 -10.20 -17.84
CA LEU A 16 -3.10 -11.08 -16.68
C LEU A 16 -3.04 -12.56 -17.10
N ALA A 17 -2.19 -12.84 -18.10
CA ALA A 17 -1.98 -14.18 -18.61
C ALA A 17 -1.37 -15.09 -17.53
N GLU A 18 -1.82 -16.33 -17.45
CA GLU A 18 -1.40 -17.29 -16.40
C GLU A 18 0.11 -17.45 -16.33
N LYS A 19 0.76 -17.57 -17.49
CA LYS A 19 2.21 -17.70 -17.60
C LYS A 19 2.94 -16.48 -16.99
N GLU A 20 2.43 -15.28 -17.21
CA GLU A 20 3.02 -14.05 -16.69
C GLU A 20 2.79 -13.93 -15.18
N ILE A 21 1.60 -14.32 -14.71
CA ILE A 21 1.31 -14.39 -13.26
C ILE A 21 2.26 -15.35 -12.57
N ASP A 22 2.47 -16.54 -13.12
CA ASP A 22 3.40 -17.52 -12.54
C ASP A 22 4.86 -17.05 -12.56
N SER A 23 5.26 -16.36 -13.62
CA SER A 23 6.59 -15.73 -13.69
C SER A 23 6.78 -14.69 -12.59
N GLU A 24 5.76 -13.87 -12.35
CA GLU A 24 5.79 -12.79 -11.35
C GLU A 24 5.82 -13.31 -9.91
N ARG A 25 5.27 -14.50 -9.62
CA ARG A 25 5.38 -15.13 -8.29
C ARG A 25 6.85 -15.25 -7.85
N GLY A 26 7.74 -15.64 -8.77
CA GLY A 26 9.18 -15.72 -8.51
C GLY A 26 9.80 -14.35 -8.19
N VAL A 27 9.37 -13.30 -8.86
CA VAL A 27 9.83 -11.92 -8.61
C VAL A 27 9.40 -11.47 -7.21
N ILE A 28 8.16 -11.73 -6.81
CA ILE A 28 7.66 -11.42 -5.45
C ILE A 28 8.44 -12.19 -4.38
N HIS A 29 8.79 -13.45 -4.61
CA HIS A 29 9.64 -14.23 -3.71
C HIS A 29 11.03 -13.59 -3.53
N GLU A 30 11.66 -13.14 -4.61
CA GLU A 30 12.97 -12.47 -4.54
C GLU A 30 12.87 -11.12 -3.82
N GLU A 31 11.81 -10.36 -4.04
CA GLU A 31 11.55 -9.13 -3.31
C GLU A 31 11.37 -9.40 -1.81
N TRP A 32 10.56 -10.38 -1.45
CA TRP A 32 10.40 -10.80 -0.06
C TRP A 32 11.73 -11.23 0.56
N ARG A 33 12.48 -12.07 -0.13
CA ARG A 33 13.78 -12.57 0.34
C ARG A 33 14.78 -11.42 0.56
N SER A 34 14.84 -10.46 -0.35
CA SER A 34 15.75 -9.31 -0.26
C SER A 34 15.44 -8.38 0.92
N ARG A 35 14.19 -8.36 1.36
CA ARG A 35 13.73 -7.55 2.50
C ARG A 35 13.88 -8.27 3.85
N GLN A 36 14.19 -9.57 3.85
CA GLN A 36 14.37 -10.33 5.09
C GLN A 36 15.67 -9.94 5.80
N ASN A 37 15.50 -9.28 6.94
CA ASN A 37 16.58 -8.89 7.83
C ASN A 37 16.12 -8.98 9.30
N ALA A 38 17.04 -8.79 10.23
CA ALA A 38 16.74 -8.88 11.67
C ALA A 38 15.59 -7.96 12.10
N THR A 39 15.53 -6.75 11.55
CA THR A 39 14.46 -5.78 11.84
C THR A 39 13.10 -6.30 11.39
N MET A 40 13.00 -6.81 10.17
CA MET A 40 11.73 -7.36 9.66
C MET A 40 11.27 -8.56 10.48
N ARG A 41 12.18 -9.48 10.83
CA ARG A 41 11.84 -10.63 11.69
C ARG A 41 11.40 -10.23 13.10
N ILE A 42 11.89 -9.09 13.61
CA ILE A 42 11.41 -8.51 14.88
C ILE A 42 10.00 -7.90 14.67
N TYR A 43 9.77 -7.17 13.59
CA TYR A 43 8.45 -6.62 13.27
C TYR A 43 7.39 -7.72 13.14
N ASP A 44 7.69 -8.82 12.50
CA ASP A 44 6.78 -9.97 12.38
C ASP A 44 6.36 -10.56 13.75
N GLN A 45 7.23 -10.45 14.76
CA GLN A 45 6.92 -10.86 16.14
C GLN A 45 6.08 -9.83 16.90
N ILE A 46 6.23 -8.54 16.58
CA ILE A 46 5.64 -7.42 17.33
C ILE A 46 4.28 -7.03 16.77
N LEU A 47 4.13 -6.91 15.44
CA LEU A 47 2.92 -6.40 14.81
C LEU A 47 1.64 -7.14 15.20
N PRO A 48 1.61 -8.49 15.27
CA PRO A 48 0.41 -9.20 15.71
C PRO A 48 -0.04 -8.86 17.12
N LYS A 49 0.89 -8.45 17.98
CA LYS A 49 0.60 -8.04 19.35
C LYS A 49 0.12 -6.58 19.41
N CYS A 50 0.75 -5.70 18.64
CA CYS A 50 0.39 -4.28 18.61
C CYS A 50 -0.96 -4.00 17.95
N TYR A 51 -1.32 -4.82 16.97
CA TYR A 51 -2.56 -4.68 16.17
C TYR A 51 -3.48 -5.91 16.33
N GLN A 52 -3.58 -6.44 17.55
CA GLN A 52 -4.36 -7.64 17.83
C GLN A 52 -5.81 -7.50 17.40
N GLY A 53 -6.29 -8.43 16.56
CA GLY A 53 -7.62 -8.41 15.99
C GLY A 53 -7.80 -7.54 14.73
N GLU A 54 -6.80 -6.77 14.36
CA GLU A 54 -6.84 -5.87 13.22
C GLU A 54 -6.16 -6.46 11.99
N LYS A 55 -6.62 -6.05 10.80
CA LYS A 55 -6.03 -6.52 9.54
C LYS A 55 -4.55 -6.10 9.38
N TYR A 56 -4.14 -5.01 9.99
CA TYR A 56 -2.74 -4.55 10.00
C TYR A 56 -1.77 -5.52 10.67
N ALA A 57 -2.26 -6.39 11.55
CA ALA A 57 -1.45 -7.40 12.23
C ALA A 57 -0.81 -8.43 11.27
N TYR A 58 -1.42 -8.68 10.11
CA TYR A 58 -1.04 -9.77 9.20
C TYR A 58 -1.13 -9.42 7.71
N ARG A 59 -1.43 -8.15 7.37
CA ARG A 59 -1.53 -7.69 5.97
C ARG A 59 -0.39 -6.76 5.61
N MET A 60 0.83 -7.26 5.71
CA MET A 60 1.98 -6.55 5.17
C MET A 60 1.88 -6.43 3.64
N PRO A 61 2.30 -5.30 3.05
CA PRO A 61 2.17 -5.06 1.60
C PRO A 61 2.80 -6.12 0.71
N ILE A 62 3.90 -6.73 1.15
CA ILE A 62 4.56 -7.81 0.39
C ILE A 62 3.71 -9.09 0.31
N GLY A 63 2.72 -9.24 1.18
CA GLY A 63 1.86 -10.41 1.24
C GLY A 63 2.46 -11.59 2.01
N VAL A 64 1.73 -12.69 1.97
CA VAL A 64 2.10 -13.98 2.57
C VAL A 64 2.50 -14.92 1.46
N MET A 65 3.70 -15.49 1.51
CA MET A 65 4.26 -16.30 0.42
C MET A 65 3.40 -17.52 0.08
N GLU A 66 2.80 -18.17 1.08
CA GLU A 66 1.83 -19.24 0.85
C GLU A 66 0.63 -18.81 -0.02
N VAL A 67 0.17 -17.56 0.18
CA VAL A 67 -0.89 -16.98 -0.66
C VAL A 67 -0.36 -16.66 -2.04
N VAL A 68 0.85 -16.07 -2.14
CA VAL A 68 1.50 -15.77 -3.43
C VAL A 68 1.63 -17.03 -4.29
N ASP A 69 1.98 -18.16 -3.69
CA ASP A 69 2.16 -19.42 -4.40
C ASP A 69 0.85 -20.05 -4.86
N ASN A 70 -0.23 -19.85 -4.11
CA ASN A 70 -1.43 -20.67 -4.25
C ASN A 70 -2.70 -19.90 -4.66
N PHE A 71 -2.67 -18.57 -4.77
CA PHE A 71 -3.88 -17.86 -5.21
C PHE A 71 -4.26 -18.24 -6.65
N PRO A 72 -5.56 -18.47 -6.92
CA PRO A 72 -6.02 -18.76 -8.27
C PRO A 72 -5.91 -17.53 -9.16
N TYR A 73 -5.56 -17.70 -10.43
CA TYR A 73 -5.39 -16.59 -11.39
C TYR A 73 -6.62 -15.68 -11.44
N GLN A 74 -7.81 -16.25 -11.30
CA GLN A 74 -9.04 -15.48 -11.29
C GLN A 74 -9.12 -14.47 -10.14
N ALA A 75 -8.57 -14.79 -8.97
CA ALA A 75 -8.55 -13.87 -7.84
C ALA A 75 -7.78 -12.58 -8.14
N LEU A 76 -6.70 -12.66 -8.94
CA LEU A 76 -5.96 -11.48 -9.38
C LEU A 76 -6.75 -10.67 -10.40
N ARG A 77 -7.41 -11.34 -11.36
CA ARG A 77 -8.28 -10.68 -12.35
C ARG A 77 -9.47 -9.98 -11.67
N ASP A 78 -10.15 -10.66 -10.73
CA ASP A 78 -11.25 -10.09 -9.96
C ASP A 78 -10.81 -8.88 -9.13
N TYR A 79 -9.58 -8.91 -8.60
CA TYR A 79 -9.00 -7.78 -7.88
C TYR A 79 -8.76 -6.60 -8.81
N TYR A 80 -8.19 -6.85 -9.99
CA TYR A 80 -7.92 -5.84 -10.98
C TYR A 80 -9.22 -5.17 -11.46
N GLU A 81 -10.22 -5.93 -11.90
CA GLU A 81 -11.53 -5.40 -12.29
C GLU A 81 -12.21 -4.60 -11.17
N LYS A 82 -12.08 -5.05 -9.95
CA LYS A 82 -12.74 -4.41 -8.80
C LYS A 82 -12.13 -3.06 -8.44
N TRP A 83 -10.81 -2.93 -8.54
CA TRP A 83 -10.11 -1.79 -7.94
C TRP A 83 -9.38 -0.88 -8.93
N TYR A 84 -9.02 -1.36 -10.12
CA TYR A 84 -8.40 -0.55 -11.17
C TYR A 84 -9.48 0.14 -12.01
N ARG A 85 -9.96 1.25 -11.51
CA ARG A 85 -11.08 2.00 -12.12
C ARG A 85 -10.83 3.51 -11.99
N PRO A 86 -11.45 4.33 -12.86
CA PRO A 86 -11.15 5.76 -12.97
C PRO A 86 -11.22 6.56 -11.66
N ASP A 87 -12.17 6.23 -10.75
CA ASP A 87 -12.33 6.92 -9.47
C ASP A 87 -11.24 6.57 -8.42
N GLN A 88 -10.39 5.60 -8.71
CA GLN A 88 -9.28 5.17 -7.86
C GLN A 88 -7.90 5.44 -8.47
N GLN A 89 -7.86 6.07 -9.66
CA GLN A 89 -6.62 6.31 -10.39
C GLN A 89 -6.36 7.81 -10.55
N GLY A 90 -5.10 8.18 -10.56
CA GLY A 90 -4.65 9.52 -10.90
C GLY A 90 -3.49 9.44 -11.89
N ILE A 91 -3.51 10.30 -12.91
CA ILE A 91 -2.46 10.38 -13.91
C ILE A 91 -1.58 11.57 -13.61
N ILE A 92 -0.29 11.34 -13.42
CA ILE A 92 0.71 12.37 -13.15
C ILE A 92 1.80 12.29 -14.21
N VAL A 93 2.01 13.39 -14.92
CA VAL A 93 3.07 13.50 -15.94
C VAL A 93 3.99 14.65 -15.58
N VAL A 94 5.29 14.38 -15.46
CA VAL A 94 6.31 15.37 -15.10
C VAL A 94 7.46 15.30 -16.10
N GLY A 95 7.89 16.46 -16.61
CA GLY A 95 9.01 16.53 -17.55
C GLY A 95 9.01 17.83 -18.34
N ASP A 96 9.88 17.91 -19.34
CA ASP A 96 9.88 18.99 -20.33
C ASP A 96 8.79 18.71 -21.38
N ILE A 97 7.60 19.21 -21.12
CA ILE A 97 6.38 18.90 -21.87
C ILE A 97 5.54 20.16 -22.12
N ASP A 98 4.78 20.13 -23.19
CA ASP A 98 3.67 21.07 -23.43
C ASP A 98 2.45 20.55 -22.66
N VAL A 99 2.10 21.21 -21.57
CA VAL A 99 1.05 20.78 -20.64
C VAL A 99 -0.30 20.65 -21.32
N ASP A 100 -0.68 21.64 -22.15
CA ASP A 100 -2.00 21.65 -22.81
C ASP A 100 -2.14 20.49 -23.81
N LYS A 101 -1.07 20.20 -24.55
CA LYS A 101 -1.06 19.05 -25.47
C LYS A 101 -1.12 17.71 -24.74
N ILE A 102 -0.39 17.56 -23.64
CA ILE A 102 -0.42 16.32 -22.86
C ILE A 102 -1.78 16.15 -22.20
N GLU A 103 -2.38 17.19 -21.63
CA GLU A 103 -3.73 17.13 -21.06
C GLU A 103 -4.76 16.71 -22.11
N ALA A 104 -4.73 17.30 -23.31
CA ALA A 104 -5.63 16.92 -24.40
C ALA A 104 -5.47 15.44 -24.78
N LYS A 105 -4.24 14.93 -24.87
CA LYS A 105 -3.97 13.52 -25.16
C LYS A 105 -4.43 12.58 -24.06
N ILE A 106 -4.24 12.94 -22.80
CA ILE A 106 -4.74 12.17 -21.66
C ILE A 106 -6.25 12.04 -21.76
N LYS A 107 -6.96 13.15 -22.01
CA LYS A 107 -8.42 13.13 -22.21
C LYS A 107 -8.83 12.26 -23.38
N GLU A 108 -8.14 12.35 -24.53
CA GLU A 108 -8.40 11.54 -25.71
C GLU A 108 -8.26 10.03 -25.41
N ILE A 109 -7.15 9.62 -24.78
CA ILE A 109 -6.82 8.21 -24.58
C ILE A 109 -7.64 7.59 -23.44
N PHE A 110 -7.76 8.28 -22.30
CA PHE A 110 -8.35 7.70 -21.09
C PHE A 110 -9.87 7.89 -20.96
N SER A 111 -10.50 8.73 -21.79
CA SER A 111 -11.97 8.93 -21.75
C SER A 111 -12.77 7.69 -22.14
N SER A 112 -12.14 6.71 -22.77
CA SER A 112 -12.78 5.43 -23.14
C SER A 112 -12.99 4.51 -21.95
N ILE A 113 -12.29 4.73 -20.83
CA ILE A 113 -12.40 3.87 -19.65
C ILE A 113 -13.69 4.21 -18.90
N GLU A 114 -14.61 3.26 -18.89
CA GLU A 114 -15.92 3.43 -18.26
C GLU A 114 -15.88 3.09 -16.76
N MET A 115 -16.68 3.82 -15.99
CA MET A 115 -16.93 3.48 -14.59
C MET A 115 -17.88 2.28 -14.48
N PRO A 116 -17.59 1.31 -13.61
CA PRO A 116 -18.54 0.26 -13.27
C PRO A 116 -19.84 0.84 -12.74
N LYS A 117 -20.98 0.25 -13.10
CA LYS A 117 -22.30 0.71 -12.64
C LYS A 117 -22.48 0.68 -11.12
N ASN A 118 -21.89 -0.30 -10.46
CA ASN A 118 -21.96 -0.48 -9.00
C ASN A 118 -20.53 -0.68 -8.46
N PRO A 119 -19.72 0.39 -8.38
CA PRO A 119 -18.33 0.27 -7.93
C PRO A 119 -18.25 -0.17 -6.48
N ALA A 120 -17.33 -1.07 -6.17
CA ALA A 120 -17.09 -1.50 -4.81
C ALA A 120 -16.64 -0.32 -3.95
N VAL A 121 -17.22 -0.18 -2.78
CA VAL A 121 -16.84 0.86 -1.81
C VAL A 121 -15.56 0.43 -1.09
N ARG A 122 -14.57 1.34 -1.02
CA ARG A 122 -13.38 1.10 -0.22
C ARG A 122 -13.73 1.17 1.25
N GLU A 123 -13.57 0.06 1.94
CA GLU A 123 -13.77 0.00 3.38
C GLU A 123 -12.62 0.69 4.11
N TYR A 124 -12.95 1.63 4.98
CA TYR A 124 -11.97 2.19 5.91
C TYR A 124 -11.85 1.26 7.13
N LEU A 125 -10.63 0.83 7.40
CA LEU A 125 -10.32 -0.05 8.51
C LEU A 125 -9.65 0.76 9.63
N PRO A 126 -10.39 1.21 10.64
CA PRO A 126 -9.80 1.92 11.76
C PRO A 126 -8.94 0.98 12.60
N VAL A 127 -7.93 1.54 13.24
CA VAL A 127 -7.17 0.84 14.29
C VAL A 127 -7.86 1.15 15.62
N SER A 128 -8.30 0.10 16.32
CA SER A 128 -8.96 0.24 17.61
C SER A 128 -8.01 0.80 18.66
N ASP A 129 -8.55 1.64 19.53
CA ASP A 129 -7.79 2.10 20.70
C ASP A 129 -7.70 1.00 21.77
N ASN A 130 -6.66 1.05 22.59
CA ASN A 130 -6.45 0.12 23.68
C ASN A 130 -6.64 0.84 25.03
N LYS A 131 -7.35 0.18 25.97
CA LYS A 131 -7.56 0.72 27.31
C LYS A 131 -6.31 0.64 28.18
N GLU A 132 -5.54 -0.42 28.01
CA GLU A 132 -4.31 -0.67 28.75
C GLU A 132 -3.11 -0.64 27.79
N PRO A 133 -1.92 -0.26 28.26
CA PRO A 133 -0.71 -0.30 27.46
C PRO A 133 -0.45 -1.70 26.87
N ILE A 134 -0.19 -1.76 25.60
CA ILE A 134 0.23 -3.01 24.94
C ILE A 134 1.75 -3.08 24.99
N ILE A 135 2.27 -4.12 25.63
CA ILE A 135 3.69 -4.38 25.68
C ILE A 135 4.03 -5.51 24.70
N ALA A 136 4.83 -5.20 23.70
CA ALA A 136 5.30 -6.18 22.73
C ALA A 136 6.84 -6.17 22.72
N TYR A 137 7.42 -7.34 22.67
CA TYR A 137 8.86 -7.48 22.48
C TYR A 137 9.16 -8.53 21.42
N GLY A 138 10.22 -8.29 20.68
CA GLY A 138 10.79 -9.21 19.70
C GLY A 138 12.29 -9.26 19.87
N LYS A 139 12.90 -10.36 19.47
CA LYS A 139 14.36 -10.52 19.48
C LYS A 139 14.81 -11.28 18.23
N ASP A 140 15.99 -10.93 17.78
CA ASP A 140 16.67 -11.66 16.72
C ASP A 140 18.17 -11.70 17.00
N LYS A 141 18.82 -12.82 16.69
CA LYS A 141 20.25 -13.03 16.96
C LYS A 141 21.19 -12.12 16.18
N GLU A 142 20.72 -11.60 15.06
CA GLU A 142 21.47 -10.70 14.16
C GLU A 142 21.22 -9.22 14.47
N PHE A 143 20.28 -8.90 15.38
CA PHE A 143 20.01 -7.54 15.77
C PHE A 143 21.01 -7.08 16.84
N THR A 144 21.84 -6.11 16.49
CA THR A 144 23.04 -5.75 17.26
C THR A 144 22.81 -4.72 18.37
N SER A 145 21.58 -4.20 18.49
CA SER A 145 21.24 -3.16 19.47
C SER A 145 19.96 -3.48 20.22
N THR A 146 19.73 -2.78 21.33
CA THR A 146 18.44 -2.77 22.02
C THR A 146 17.73 -1.48 21.69
N ALA A 147 16.47 -1.58 21.25
CA ALA A 147 15.64 -0.42 20.97
C ALA A 147 14.35 -0.50 21.80
N VAL A 148 13.91 0.63 22.32
CA VAL A 148 12.61 0.82 22.96
C VAL A 148 11.85 1.85 22.15
N GLN A 149 10.64 1.53 21.77
CA GLN A 149 9.76 2.42 20.99
C GLN A 149 8.43 2.56 21.71
N ILE A 150 7.92 3.77 21.82
CA ILE A 150 6.62 4.08 22.39
C ILE A 150 5.74 4.62 21.27
N TYR A 151 4.59 3.99 21.07
CA TYR A 151 3.61 4.39 20.07
C TYR A 151 2.35 4.93 20.73
N TYR A 152 2.00 6.16 20.42
CA TYR A 152 0.74 6.76 20.82
C TYR A 152 -0.25 6.68 19.65
N LYS A 153 -1.33 5.94 19.81
CA LYS A 153 -2.40 5.88 18.84
C LYS A 153 -3.25 7.14 18.93
N HIS A 154 -3.65 7.68 17.82
CA HIS A 154 -4.57 8.81 17.73
C HIS A 154 -5.42 8.68 16.47
N PRO A 155 -6.60 9.33 16.41
CA PRO A 155 -7.42 9.37 15.20
C PRO A 155 -6.61 9.94 14.01
N ALA A 156 -6.91 9.44 12.80
CA ALA A 156 -6.34 10.00 11.59
C ALA A 156 -6.75 11.48 11.44
N PHE A 157 -5.81 12.32 11.06
CA PHE A 157 -6.09 13.70 10.70
C PHE A 157 -6.38 13.83 9.22
N PRO A 158 -7.24 14.77 8.81
CA PRO A 158 -7.29 15.19 7.41
C PRO A 158 -5.90 15.61 6.95
N ASN A 159 -5.48 15.14 5.78
CA ASN A 159 -4.18 15.49 5.22
C ASN A 159 -4.23 16.89 4.57
N ASP A 160 -4.34 17.91 5.39
CA ASP A 160 -4.29 19.31 5.00
C ASP A 160 -3.14 20.05 5.72
N GLN A 161 -2.76 21.21 5.19
CA GLN A 161 -1.64 21.97 5.72
C GLN A 161 -1.81 22.35 7.20
N LYS A 162 -3.01 22.73 7.62
CA LYS A 162 -3.30 23.15 9.00
C LYS A 162 -3.08 21.99 9.98
N ASN A 163 -3.66 20.84 9.69
CA ASN A 163 -3.53 19.66 10.55
C ASN A 163 -2.09 19.13 10.56
N THR A 164 -1.40 19.16 9.42
CA THR A 164 0.02 18.78 9.33
C THR A 164 0.89 19.68 10.23
N VAL A 165 0.72 21.00 10.15
CA VAL A 165 1.48 21.94 10.99
C VAL A 165 1.14 21.74 12.47
N GLN A 166 -0.13 21.58 12.81
CA GLN A 166 -0.55 21.31 14.19
C GLN A 166 0.10 20.04 14.75
N TYR A 167 0.11 18.96 13.97
CA TYR A 167 0.76 17.70 14.34
C TYR A 167 2.27 17.86 14.55
N MET A 168 2.95 18.60 13.67
CA MET A 168 4.38 18.89 13.81
C MET A 168 4.69 19.67 15.08
N VAL A 169 3.87 20.68 15.41
CA VAL A 169 4.02 21.47 16.63
C VAL A 169 3.81 20.61 17.88
N GLN A 170 2.77 19.77 17.89
CA GLN A 170 2.51 18.87 19.01
C GLN A 170 3.67 17.88 19.23
N ASN A 171 4.19 17.28 18.17
CA ASN A 171 5.34 16.37 18.27
C ASN A 171 6.60 17.08 18.78
N TYR A 172 6.84 18.30 18.31
CA TYR A 172 7.95 19.11 18.81
C TYR A 172 7.81 19.40 20.31
N MET A 173 6.63 19.80 20.77
CA MET A 173 6.37 20.05 22.19
C MET A 173 6.58 18.80 23.05
N ILE A 174 6.10 17.64 22.60
CA ILE A 174 6.29 16.36 23.30
C ILE A 174 7.77 15.99 23.35
N SER A 175 8.55 16.27 22.30
CA SER A 175 9.97 15.96 22.27
C SER A 175 10.84 16.86 23.13
N MET A 176 10.30 18.01 23.58
CA MET A 176 10.98 18.98 24.43
C MET A 176 10.63 18.85 25.91
N ALA A 177 9.61 18.04 26.23
CA ALA A 177 9.15 17.79 27.60
C ALA A 177 9.86 16.60 28.23
#